data_655fb641404ee75493bbd9a5e9626517
#
_entry.id   655fb641404ee75493bbd9a5e9626517
#
_cell.length_a   1.000
_cell.length_b   1.000
_cell.length_c   1.000
_cell.angle_alpha   90.00
_cell.angle_beta   90.00
_cell.angle_gamma   90.00
#
_symmetry.space_group_name_H-M   'P 1'
#
loop_
_entity.id
_entity.type
_entity.pdbx_description
1 polymer ?
#
loop_
_entity_poly.entity_id
_entity_poly.type
_entity_poly.pdbx_seq_one_letter_code
_entity_poly.pdbx_strand_id
1 'polypeptide(L)'
;AAQIAWGENVVLLASGKKSNIDLGIQTVGQIEDARGKWLLVSDVPDQNGDFLLYYIGMIEESGQSPLIVDSVTMNPLIQPSIVQKDTIYDKAKEDWVTTSKRNSTYDYECSKYTMLVTGTTVQATSDAVKEIFGTDNDNPEVVNYLANHAVNPADL
;
A
#
# COMPACT_ATOMS: atom_id res chain seq x y z
N ALA A 1 7.10 8.51 -7.48
CA ALA A 1 6.40 7.50 -6.72
C ALA A 1 7.23 7.08 -5.52
N ALA A 2 6.58 6.81 -4.40
CA ALA A 2 7.23 6.24 -3.22
C ALA A 2 7.25 4.72 -3.34
N GLN A 3 8.30 4.10 -2.85
CA GLN A 3 8.41 2.66 -2.75
C GLN A 3 8.18 2.25 -1.29
N ILE A 4 7.22 1.38 -1.08
CA ILE A 4 6.89 0.83 0.24
C ILE A 4 7.68 -0.47 0.42
N ALA A 5 8.42 -0.57 1.52
CA ALA A 5 8.93 -1.86 2.00
C ALA A 5 7.96 -2.38 3.05
N TRP A 6 7.27 -3.45 2.72
CA TRP A 6 6.34 -4.09 3.62
C TRP A 6 7.06 -4.76 4.79
N GLY A 7 6.41 -4.82 5.93
CA GLY A 7 6.93 -5.52 7.10
C GLY A 7 7.05 -7.04 6.86
N GLU A 8 7.89 -7.70 7.62
CA GLU A 8 8.14 -9.16 7.51
C GLU A 8 6.89 -10.03 7.70
N ASN A 9 5.89 -9.49 8.41
CA ASN A 9 4.63 -10.16 8.68
C ASN A 9 3.50 -9.76 7.73
N VAL A 10 3.83 -9.19 6.58
CA VAL A 10 2.88 -8.94 5.50
C VAL A 10 3.03 -10.01 4.42
N VAL A 11 1.93 -10.64 4.07
CA VAL A 11 1.88 -11.68 3.04
C VAL A 11 0.82 -11.36 2.01
N LEU A 12 1.02 -11.79 0.78
CA LEU A 12 0.09 -11.59 -0.34
C LEU A 12 -0.76 -12.84 -0.55
N LEU A 13 -2.05 -12.65 -0.74
CA LEU A 13 -2.94 -13.75 -1.11
C LEU A 13 -2.75 -14.15 -2.58
N ALA A 14 -2.55 -15.43 -2.84
CA ALA A 14 -2.33 -15.94 -4.19
C ALA A 14 -3.48 -15.65 -5.18
N SER A 15 -4.72 -15.59 -4.66
CA SER A 15 -5.92 -15.24 -5.44
C SER A 15 -6.08 -13.75 -5.71
N GLY A 16 -5.28 -12.90 -5.06
CA GLY A 16 -5.33 -11.45 -5.24
C GLY A 16 -4.79 -11.01 -6.61
N LYS A 17 -5.16 -9.80 -7.02
CA LYS A 17 -4.55 -9.16 -8.19
C LYS A 17 -3.07 -8.92 -7.92
N LYS A 18 -2.24 -9.28 -8.88
CA LYS A 18 -0.78 -9.05 -8.81
C LYS A 18 -0.37 -7.96 -9.77
N SER A 19 0.50 -7.09 -9.29
CA SER A 19 1.21 -6.15 -10.16
C SER A 19 2.33 -6.89 -10.91
N ASN A 20 2.87 -6.25 -11.94
CA ASN A 20 4.08 -6.74 -12.60
C ASN A 20 5.36 -6.39 -11.80
N ILE A 21 5.21 -5.74 -10.66
CA ILE A 21 6.31 -5.31 -9.80
C ILE A 21 6.42 -6.32 -8.66
N ASP A 22 7.58 -6.93 -8.54
CA ASP A 22 7.91 -7.77 -7.39
C ASP A 22 8.13 -6.85 -6.17
N LEU A 23 7.23 -6.94 -5.20
CA LEU A 23 7.32 -6.18 -3.95
C LEU A 23 8.14 -6.91 -2.87
N GLY A 24 8.72 -8.05 -3.18
CA GLY A 24 9.53 -8.83 -2.25
C GLY A 24 8.73 -9.47 -1.11
N ILE A 25 7.39 -9.46 -1.17
CA ILE A 25 6.54 -10.10 -0.17
C ILE A 25 6.24 -11.55 -0.54
N GLN A 26 6.13 -12.39 0.50
CA GLN A 26 5.78 -13.78 0.32
C GLN A 26 4.31 -13.94 -0.08
N THR A 27 4.04 -14.90 -0.95
CA THR A 27 2.68 -15.26 -1.36
C THR A 27 2.23 -16.51 -0.61
N VAL A 28 1.05 -16.45 -0.02
CA VAL A 28 0.41 -17.59 0.64
C VAL A 28 -0.68 -18.18 -0.25
N GLY A 29 -0.80 -19.49 -0.24
CA GLY A 29 -1.82 -20.20 -1.03
C GLY A 29 -3.20 -20.15 -0.41
N GLN A 30 -3.28 -20.08 0.91
CA GLN A 30 -4.52 -20.09 1.68
C GLN A 30 -4.47 -19.02 2.76
N ILE A 31 -5.64 -18.49 3.13
CA ILE A 31 -5.78 -17.47 4.18
C ILE A 31 -5.25 -17.98 5.52
N GLU A 32 -5.40 -19.27 5.81
CA GLU A 32 -4.90 -19.88 7.04
C GLU A 32 -3.39 -19.76 7.22
N ASP A 33 -2.64 -19.75 6.12
CA ASP A 33 -1.18 -19.58 6.14
C ASP A 33 -0.77 -18.15 6.58
N ALA A 34 -1.70 -17.22 6.59
CA ALA A 34 -1.50 -15.84 7.03
C ALA A 34 -1.84 -15.62 8.52
N ARG A 35 -2.10 -16.66 9.30
CA ARG A 35 -2.43 -16.51 10.73
C ARG A 35 -1.32 -15.79 11.48
N GLY A 36 -1.73 -14.78 12.25
CA GLY A 36 -0.80 -13.90 12.97
C GLY A 36 -0.06 -12.89 12.10
N LYS A 37 -0.47 -12.76 10.83
CA LYS A 37 0.13 -11.85 9.85
C LYS A 37 -0.92 -10.93 9.24
N TRP A 38 -0.44 -9.89 8.59
CA TRP A 38 -1.26 -9.03 7.75
C TRP A 38 -1.38 -9.61 6.35
N LEU A 39 -2.60 -9.81 5.89
CA LEU A 39 -2.90 -10.30 4.56
C LEU A 39 -3.15 -9.11 3.63
N LEU A 40 -2.26 -8.90 2.68
CA LEU A 40 -2.45 -7.98 1.58
C LEU A 40 -3.28 -8.68 0.49
N VAL A 41 -4.46 -8.14 0.21
CA VAL A 41 -5.40 -8.75 -0.74
C VAL A 41 -4.93 -8.59 -2.18
N SER A 42 -4.30 -7.46 -2.47
CA SER A 42 -3.77 -7.15 -3.79
C SER A 42 -2.52 -6.28 -3.66
N ASP A 43 -1.50 -6.55 -4.44
CA ASP A 43 -0.34 -5.68 -4.58
C ASP A 43 -0.54 -4.57 -5.63
N VAL A 44 -1.74 -4.53 -6.22
CA VAL A 44 -2.19 -3.43 -7.05
C VAL A 44 -3.11 -2.54 -6.22
N PRO A 45 -2.79 -1.26 -6.06
CA PRO A 45 -3.65 -0.35 -5.31
C PRO A 45 -5.01 -0.20 -6.00
N ASP A 46 -6.01 0.20 -5.23
CA ASP A 46 -7.34 0.51 -5.74
C ASP A 46 -7.36 1.82 -6.57
N GLN A 47 -8.55 2.25 -6.97
CA GLN A 47 -8.73 3.49 -7.76
C GLN A 47 -8.27 4.75 -7.04
N ASN A 48 -8.21 4.73 -5.70
CA ASN A 48 -7.75 5.84 -4.87
C ASN A 48 -6.25 5.77 -4.58
N GLY A 49 -5.59 4.69 -4.98
CA GLY A 49 -4.20 4.42 -4.67
C GLY A 49 -3.98 3.74 -3.32
N ASP A 50 -5.04 3.18 -2.74
CA ASP A 50 -5.01 2.57 -1.41
C ASP A 50 -4.80 1.06 -1.49
N PHE A 51 -4.10 0.52 -0.49
CA PHE A 51 -3.93 -0.91 -0.28
C PHE A 51 -4.81 -1.38 0.88
N LEU A 52 -5.48 -2.51 0.71
CA LEU A 52 -6.31 -3.12 1.73
C LEU A 52 -5.59 -4.30 2.38
N LEU A 53 -5.44 -4.25 3.70
CA LEU A 53 -4.85 -5.31 4.49
C LEU A 53 -5.81 -5.78 5.58
N TYR A 54 -5.83 -7.10 5.79
CA TYR A 54 -6.55 -7.71 6.90
C TYR A 54 -5.57 -8.36 7.86
N TYR A 55 -5.70 -8.12 9.16
CA TYR A 55 -4.99 -8.89 10.14
C TYR A 55 -5.70 -10.23 10.35
N ILE A 56 -4.98 -11.32 10.09
CA ILE A 56 -5.54 -12.68 10.24
C ILE A 56 -5.24 -13.19 11.64
N GLY A 57 -6.02 -12.73 12.59
CA GLY A 57 -5.87 -13.04 13.99
C GLY A 57 -6.73 -12.17 14.87
N MET A 58 -6.57 -12.37 16.16
CA MET A 58 -7.23 -11.59 17.19
C MET A 58 -6.16 -10.82 17.98
N ILE A 59 -6.41 -9.56 18.23
CA ILE A 59 -5.58 -8.73 19.08
C ILE A 59 -6.23 -8.72 20.46
N GLU A 60 -5.54 -9.25 21.45
CA GLU A 60 -6.01 -9.24 22.83
C GLU A 60 -5.96 -7.84 23.42
N GLU A 61 -6.64 -7.65 24.55
CA GLU A 61 -6.60 -6.40 25.29
C GLU A 61 -5.14 -6.00 25.59
N SER A 62 -4.80 -4.75 25.28
CA SER A 62 -3.43 -4.22 25.38
C SER A 62 -2.39 -4.89 24.47
N GLY A 63 -2.83 -5.76 23.55
CA GLY A 63 -1.98 -6.37 22.55
C GLY A 63 -1.66 -5.43 21.38
N GLN A 64 -0.69 -5.81 20.59
CA GLN A 64 -0.29 -5.08 19.39
C GLN A 64 -0.23 -6.01 18.18
N SER A 65 -0.64 -5.50 17.04
CA SER A 65 -0.42 -6.19 15.76
C SER A 65 1.04 -6.05 15.32
N PRO A 66 1.52 -6.95 14.45
CA PRO A 66 2.80 -6.76 13.78
C PRO A 66 2.82 -5.48 12.94
N LEU A 67 4.01 -4.99 12.63
CA LEU A 67 4.20 -3.83 11.75
C LEU A 67 3.72 -4.15 10.33
N ILE A 68 2.99 -3.22 9.73
CA ILE A 68 2.53 -3.30 8.34
C ILE A 68 3.64 -2.84 7.39
N VAL A 69 4.27 -1.73 7.70
CA VAL A 69 5.29 -1.10 6.86
C VAL A 69 6.59 -1.02 7.62
N ASP A 70 7.65 -1.51 7.01
CA ASP A 70 9.00 -1.41 7.56
C ASP A 70 9.62 -0.05 7.22
N SER A 71 9.55 0.34 5.96
CA SER A 71 10.07 1.62 5.51
C SER A 71 9.36 2.13 4.25
N VAL A 72 9.49 3.43 4.02
CA VAL A 72 9.03 4.09 2.80
C VAL A 72 10.19 4.89 2.24
N THR A 73 10.53 4.64 0.98
CA THR A 73 11.62 5.33 0.31
C THR A 73 11.08 6.14 -0.85
N MET A 74 11.44 7.40 -0.90
CA MET A 74 11.14 8.24 -2.06
C MET A 74 12.05 7.85 -3.22
N ASN A 75 11.50 7.87 -4.43
CA ASN A 75 12.30 7.60 -5.62
C ASN A 75 13.40 8.67 -5.76
N PRO A 76 14.69 8.29 -5.69
CA PRO A 76 15.79 9.26 -5.76
C PRO A 76 15.91 9.92 -7.14
N LEU A 77 15.24 9.37 -8.16
CA LEU A 77 15.19 9.97 -9.50
C LEU A 77 14.13 11.08 -9.63
N ILE A 78 13.30 11.31 -8.61
CA ILE A 78 12.40 12.45 -8.58
C ILE A 78 13.22 13.70 -8.38
N GLN A 79 13.31 14.51 -9.43
CA GLN A 79 13.98 15.79 -9.38
C GLN A 79 12.96 16.89 -9.11
N PRO A 80 13.26 17.83 -8.19
CA PRO A 80 12.36 18.94 -7.87
C PRO A 80 12.26 19.95 -9.02
N SER A 81 13.12 19.84 -10.02
CA SER A 81 13.13 20.72 -11.19
C SER A 81 13.66 19.99 -12.42
N ILE A 82 13.09 20.31 -13.56
CA ILE A 82 13.60 19.87 -14.87
C ILE A 82 14.41 21.01 -15.48
N VAL A 83 15.60 20.65 -15.97
CA VAL A 83 16.39 21.57 -16.80
C VAL A 83 15.96 21.36 -18.25
N GLN A 84 15.28 22.36 -18.79
CA GLN A 84 14.93 22.38 -20.20
C GLN A 84 16.06 23.06 -20.98
N LYS A 85 16.56 22.37 -22.01
CA LYS A 85 17.60 22.89 -22.92
C LYS A 85 16.97 23.17 -24.24
N ASP A 86 17.01 24.42 -24.65
CA ASP A 86 16.61 24.85 -25.98
C ASP A 86 17.83 25.25 -26.81
N THR A 87 17.93 24.73 -28.04
CA THR A 87 18.98 25.05 -28.96
C THR A 87 18.40 25.84 -30.11
N ILE A 88 18.82 27.06 -30.26
CA ILE A 88 18.36 28.00 -31.29
C ILE A 88 19.57 28.47 -32.12
N TYR A 89 19.37 28.59 -33.43
CA TYR A 89 20.38 29.18 -34.30
C TYR A 89 20.41 30.71 -34.18
N ASP A 90 21.53 31.26 -33.74
CA ASP A 90 21.73 32.70 -33.63
C ASP A 90 22.43 33.22 -34.89
N LYS A 91 21.68 33.96 -35.72
CA LYS A 91 22.20 34.53 -36.97
C LYS A 91 23.28 35.57 -36.75
N ALA A 92 23.27 36.26 -35.62
CA ALA A 92 24.30 37.28 -35.30
C ALA A 92 25.65 36.65 -34.96
N LYS A 93 25.63 35.46 -34.37
CA LYS A 93 26.82 34.65 -34.02
C LYS A 93 27.18 33.60 -35.07
N GLU A 94 26.30 33.39 -36.07
CA GLU A 94 26.41 32.34 -37.10
C GLU A 94 26.66 30.95 -36.50
N ASP A 95 26.04 30.68 -35.35
CA ASP A 95 26.22 29.44 -34.61
C ASP A 95 24.96 29.06 -33.84
N TRP A 96 24.88 27.79 -33.42
CA TRP A 96 23.83 27.26 -32.56
C TRP A 96 24.11 27.62 -31.10
N VAL A 97 23.13 28.23 -30.44
CA VAL A 97 23.21 28.60 -29.02
C VAL A 97 22.23 27.71 -28.24
N THR A 98 22.76 27.02 -27.23
CA THR A 98 21.99 26.24 -26.28
C THR A 98 21.74 27.05 -25.02
N THR A 99 20.47 27.28 -24.71
CA THR A 99 20.06 27.91 -23.45
C THR A 99 19.47 26.86 -22.53
N SER A 100 19.81 26.93 -21.25
CA SER A 100 19.28 26.05 -20.22
C SER A 100 18.35 26.84 -19.31
N LYS A 101 17.12 26.38 -19.17
CA LYS A 101 16.14 26.96 -18.25
C LYS A 101 15.71 25.91 -17.26
N ARG A 102 15.82 26.22 -15.96
CA ARG A 102 15.27 25.38 -14.91
C ARG A 102 13.78 25.63 -14.79
N ASN A 103 12.97 24.62 -15.07
CA ASN A 103 11.53 24.71 -14.97
C ASN A 103 11.06 24.02 -13.68
N SER A 104 10.48 24.80 -12.76
CA SER A 104 9.97 24.35 -11.47
C SER A 104 8.49 23.89 -11.51
N THR A 105 7.98 23.53 -12.68
CA THR A 105 6.57 23.13 -12.85
C THR A 105 6.17 21.81 -12.24
N TYR A 106 7.10 21.07 -11.64
CA TYR A 106 6.77 19.87 -10.89
C TYR A 106 6.66 20.21 -9.40
N ASP A 107 5.44 20.21 -8.89
CA ASP A 107 5.10 20.37 -7.47
C ASP A 107 5.52 19.16 -6.61
N TYR A 108 6.62 18.48 -6.95
CA TYR A 108 7.20 17.46 -6.11
C TYR A 108 8.13 18.11 -5.08
N GLU A 109 7.54 18.68 -4.06
CA GLU A 109 8.31 18.97 -2.86
C GLU A 109 8.63 17.63 -2.19
N CYS A 110 9.85 17.14 -2.42
CA CYS A 110 10.36 15.90 -1.81
C CYS A 110 10.30 15.90 -0.28
N SER A 111 10.04 17.05 0.34
CA SER A 111 9.90 17.24 1.78
C SER A 111 8.48 16.97 2.32
N LYS A 112 7.49 16.80 1.44
CA LYS A 112 6.08 16.60 1.84
C LYS A 112 5.59 15.23 1.39
N TYR A 113 6.00 14.20 2.09
CA TYR A 113 5.40 12.88 1.98
C TYR A 113 4.39 12.70 3.10
N THR A 114 3.16 12.33 2.75
CA THR A 114 2.12 11.98 3.72
C THR A 114 1.66 10.56 3.45
N MET A 115 1.73 9.72 4.47
CA MET A 115 1.15 8.39 4.47
C MET A 115 -0.08 8.41 5.36
N LEU A 116 -1.25 8.13 4.79
CA LEU A 116 -2.49 7.98 5.53
C LEU A 116 -2.73 6.50 5.82
N VAL A 117 -2.87 6.18 7.11
CA VAL A 117 -3.26 4.84 7.56
C VAL A 117 -4.60 4.94 8.25
N THR A 118 -5.60 4.24 7.72
CA THR A 118 -6.93 4.14 8.32
C THR A 118 -7.12 2.72 8.84
N GLY A 119 -7.41 2.57 10.11
CA GLY A 119 -7.63 1.28 10.75
C GLY A 119 -9.09 1.13 11.19
N THR A 120 -9.66 -0.04 10.92
CA THR A 120 -10.96 -0.45 11.44
C THR A 120 -10.78 -1.65 12.34
N THR A 121 -11.27 -1.53 13.57
CA THR A 121 -11.29 -2.63 14.54
C THR A 121 -12.71 -3.05 14.80
N VAL A 122 -12.91 -4.35 14.95
CA VAL A 122 -14.22 -4.91 15.24
C VAL A 122 -14.10 -5.89 16.39
N GLN A 123 -15.18 -6.03 17.15
CA GLN A 123 -15.26 -7.07 18.16
C GLN A 123 -15.10 -8.45 17.52
N ALA A 124 -14.34 -9.34 18.16
CA ALA A 124 -14.05 -10.67 17.63
C ALA A 124 -15.25 -11.62 17.76
N THR A 125 -16.37 -11.24 17.19
CA THR A 125 -17.58 -12.07 17.06
C THR A 125 -17.96 -12.22 15.59
N SER A 126 -18.56 -13.34 15.25
CA SER A 126 -18.95 -13.62 13.85
C SER A 126 -19.88 -12.55 13.29
N ASP A 127 -20.86 -12.11 14.07
CA ASP A 127 -21.83 -11.12 13.62
C ASP A 127 -21.21 -9.74 13.43
N ALA A 128 -20.35 -9.30 14.36
CA ALA A 128 -19.66 -8.02 14.24
C ALA A 128 -18.70 -7.99 13.04
N VAL A 129 -17.99 -9.08 12.81
CA VAL A 129 -17.08 -9.22 11.64
C VAL A 129 -17.87 -9.11 10.33
N LYS A 130 -19.02 -9.80 10.23
CA LYS A 130 -19.86 -9.76 9.03
C LYS A 130 -20.51 -8.39 8.83
N GLU A 131 -20.94 -7.74 9.91
CA GLU A 131 -21.58 -6.44 9.84
C GLU A 131 -20.61 -5.36 9.35
N ILE A 132 -19.42 -5.33 9.91
CA ILE A 132 -18.44 -4.25 9.63
C ILE A 132 -17.63 -4.52 8.36
N PHE A 133 -17.11 -5.74 8.19
CA PHE A 133 -16.27 -6.07 7.04
C PHE A 133 -17.07 -6.61 5.84
N GLY A 134 -18.26 -7.18 6.08
CA GLY A 134 -19.10 -7.71 5.02
C GLY A 134 -19.73 -6.66 4.11
N THR A 135 -19.69 -5.40 4.49
CA THR A 135 -20.13 -4.28 3.64
C THR A 135 -19.16 -3.99 2.49
N ASP A 136 -17.89 -4.38 2.62
CA ASP A 136 -16.89 -4.33 1.56
C ASP A 136 -16.89 -5.65 0.81
N ASN A 137 -17.78 -5.78 -0.17
CA ASN A 137 -18.02 -7.01 -0.92
C ASN A 137 -16.86 -7.52 -1.78
N ASP A 138 -15.71 -6.87 -1.78
CA ASP A 138 -14.61 -7.20 -2.68
C ASP A 138 -13.82 -8.44 -2.26
N ASN A 139 -13.92 -8.87 -0.98
CA ASN A 139 -13.14 -9.98 -0.44
C ASN A 139 -13.92 -10.90 0.48
N PRO A 140 -14.99 -11.53 -0.01
CA PRO A 140 -15.89 -12.34 0.82
C PRO A 140 -15.18 -13.54 1.47
N GLU A 141 -14.16 -14.09 0.84
CA GLU A 141 -13.40 -15.22 1.39
C GLU A 141 -12.69 -14.86 2.69
N VAL A 142 -12.06 -13.69 2.73
CA VAL A 142 -11.34 -13.20 3.92
C VAL A 142 -12.32 -12.92 5.05
N VAL A 143 -13.42 -12.22 4.74
CA VAL A 143 -14.46 -11.90 5.73
C VAL A 143 -15.10 -13.16 6.30
N ASN A 144 -15.42 -14.13 5.46
CA ASN A 144 -15.97 -15.41 5.90
C ASN A 144 -14.97 -16.18 6.78
N TYR A 145 -13.70 -16.20 6.41
CA TYR A 145 -12.67 -16.83 7.22
C TYR A 145 -12.59 -16.21 8.60
N LEU A 146 -12.50 -14.89 8.69
CA LEU A 146 -12.43 -14.15 9.95
C LEU A 146 -13.68 -14.39 10.80
N ALA A 147 -14.87 -14.35 10.19
CA ALA A 147 -16.14 -14.60 10.87
C ALA A 147 -16.24 -16.02 11.42
N ASN A 148 -15.74 -17.02 10.68
CA ASN A 148 -15.78 -18.42 11.09
C ASN A 148 -14.79 -18.73 12.22
N HIS A 149 -13.72 -17.95 12.36
CA HIS A 149 -12.70 -18.10 13.40
C HIS A 149 -12.88 -17.12 14.55
N ALA A 150 -13.90 -16.27 14.50
CA ALA A 150 -14.24 -15.36 15.57
C ALA A 150 -14.83 -16.13 16.77
N VAL A 151 -14.67 -15.57 17.95
CA VAL A 151 -15.22 -16.15 19.18
C VAL A 151 -16.74 -16.13 19.13
N ASN A 152 -17.38 -17.24 19.50
CA ASN A 152 -18.83 -17.26 19.65
C ASN A 152 -19.21 -16.44 20.90
N PRO A 153 -20.16 -15.47 20.79
CA PRO A 153 -20.60 -14.69 21.96
C PRO A 153 -21.10 -15.56 23.13
N ALA A 154 -21.58 -16.78 22.86
CA ALA A 154 -22.00 -17.72 23.89
C ALA A 154 -20.83 -18.31 24.71
N ASP A 155 -19.61 -18.18 24.22
CA ASP A 155 -18.40 -18.70 24.86
C ASP A 155 -17.64 -17.62 25.66
N LEU A 156 -18.19 -16.40 25.71
CA LEU A 156 -17.63 -15.27 26.44
C LEU A 156 -18.07 -15.25 27.92
#